data_4523df2dc4d09d51f4fb50b54198a1e8
#
_entry.id   4523df2dc4d09d51f4fb50b54198a1e8
#
_cell.length_a   1.000
_cell.length_b   1.000
_cell.length_c   1.000
_cell.angle_alpha   90.00
_cell.angle_beta   90.00
_cell.angle_gamma   90.00
#
_symmetry.space_group_name_H-M   'P 1'
#
loop_
_entity.id
_entity.type
_entity.pdbx_description
1 polymer ?
#
loop_
_entity_poly.entity_id
_entity_poly.type
_entity_poly.pdbx_seq_one_letter_code
_entity_poly.pdbx_strand_id
1 'polypeptide(L)'
;MDKQSLLIRTKNFSLRIIALAEEMLKKKGVSRILADQILRSGTAVGANYRAACIAKSAKDFLNKLKICEEEADETVFWLDMLIESGTIRAELLYNLRDEASQLTAILTASIKTKKLHMQKKDNFSEKASH
;
A
#
# COMPACT_ATOMS: atom_id res chain seq x y z
N MET A 1 2.44 -2.66 -14.70
CA MET A 1 3.67 -2.17 -14.02
C MET A 1 4.41 -3.39 -13.47
N ASP A 2 5.70 -3.48 -13.73
CA ASP A 2 6.49 -4.62 -13.26
C ASP A 2 6.86 -4.51 -11.78
N LYS A 3 7.41 -5.60 -11.24
CA LYS A 3 7.81 -5.68 -9.82
C LYS A 3 8.83 -4.61 -9.44
N GLN A 4 9.82 -4.37 -10.29
CA GLN A 4 10.87 -3.41 -9.98
C GLN A 4 10.33 -1.99 -9.91
N SER A 5 9.50 -1.60 -10.86
CA SER A 5 8.86 -0.28 -10.87
C SER A 5 7.96 -0.08 -9.65
N LEU A 6 7.19 -1.09 -9.28
CA LEU A 6 6.30 -1.02 -8.14
C LEU A 6 7.06 -1.02 -6.82
N LEU A 7 8.19 -1.74 -6.75
CA LEU A 7 9.07 -1.72 -5.58
C LEU A 7 9.60 -0.31 -5.32
N ILE A 8 10.07 0.37 -6.36
CA ILE A 8 10.55 1.76 -6.28
C ILE A 8 9.40 2.70 -5.91
N ARG A 9 8.26 2.54 -6.55
CA ARG A 9 7.11 3.42 -6.35
C ARG A 9 6.53 3.32 -4.93
N THR A 10 6.41 2.11 -4.38
CA THR A 10 5.92 1.91 -3.01
C THR A 10 6.92 2.43 -1.98
N LYS A 11 8.21 2.26 -2.22
CA LYS A 11 9.26 2.83 -1.38
C LYS A 11 9.19 4.35 -1.36
N ASN A 12 9.09 4.97 -2.53
CA ASN A 12 9.00 6.44 -2.64
C ASN A 12 7.75 6.97 -1.96
N PHE A 13 6.63 6.25 -2.08
CA PHE A 13 5.40 6.58 -1.36
C PHE A 13 5.63 6.59 0.16
N SER A 14 6.24 5.54 0.69
CA SER A 14 6.54 5.45 2.12
C SER A 14 7.45 6.60 2.59
N LEU A 15 8.42 6.99 1.78
CA LEU A 15 9.29 8.15 2.10
C LEU A 15 8.50 9.45 2.14
N ARG A 16 7.54 9.63 1.23
CA ARG A 16 6.68 10.82 1.23
C ARG A 16 5.78 10.85 2.47
N ILE A 17 5.31 9.70 2.93
CA ILE A 17 4.54 9.60 4.17
C ILE A 17 5.40 9.99 5.38
N ILE A 18 6.65 9.55 5.42
CA ILE A 18 7.57 9.93 6.50
C ILE A 18 7.75 11.45 6.55
N ALA A 19 7.93 12.10 5.40
CA ALA A 19 8.08 13.56 5.31
C ALA A 19 6.82 14.26 5.83
N LEU A 20 5.63 13.78 5.46
CA LEU A 20 4.36 14.31 5.96
C LEU A 20 4.25 14.15 7.48
N ALA A 21 4.56 12.96 7.99
CA ALA A 21 4.48 12.67 9.43
C ALA A 21 5.42 13.60 10.23
N GLU A 22 6.62 13.86 9.74
CA GLU A 22 7.55 14.80 10.37
C GLU A 22 6.94 16.19 10.51
N GLU A 23 6.29 16.68 9.47
CA GLU A 23 5.62 18.00 9.52
C GLU A 23 4.45 17.98 10.51
N MET A 24 3.68 16.89 10.55
CA MET A 24 2.56 16.74 11.49
C MET A 24 3.02 16.68 12.94
N LEU A 25 4.16 16.03 13.21
CA LEU A 25 4.70 15.89 14.57
C LEU A 25 5.19 17.22 15.16
N LYS A 26 5.43 18.23 14.34
CA LYS A 26 5.74 19.59 14.81
C LYS A 26 4.53 20.27 15.43
N LYS A 27 3.33 19.77 15.17
CA LYS A 27 2.06 20.28 15.70
C LYS A 27 1.71 19.54 16.99
N LYS A 28 0.81 20.12 17.78
CA LYS A 28 0.33 19.51 19.03
C LYS A 28 -1.06 18.89 18.84
N GLY A 29 -1.44 18.02 19.77
CA GLY A 29 -2.78 17.47 19.84
C GLY A 29 -3.07 16.39 18.81
N VAL A 30 -4.21 16.49 18.14
CA VAL A 30 -4.73 15.47 17.21
C VAL A 30 -3.78 15.17 16.06
N SER A 31 -3.08 16.18 15.54
CA SER A 31 -2.10 15.99 14.46
C SER A 31 -1.03 14.96 14.83
N ARG A 32 -0.64 14.94 16.09
CA ARG A 32 0.38 14.03 16.61
C ARG A 32 -0.11 12.59 16.59
N ILE A 33 -1.36 12.37 17.01
CA ILE A 33 -1.98 11.05 17.03
C ILE A 33 -2.19 10.54 15.60
N LEU A 34 -2.67 11.39 14.71
CA LEU A 34 -2.88 11.04 13.31
C LEU A 34 -1.57 10.76 12.58
N ALA A 35 -0.48 11.47 12.95
CA ALA A 35 0.85 11.22 12.39
C ALA A 35 1.31 9.78 12.67
N ASP A 36 1.08 9.27 13.88
CA ASP A 36 1.44 7.89 14.24
C ASP A 36 0.68 6.89 13.36
N GLN A 37 -0.61 7.09 13.15
CA GLN A 37 -1.43 6.20 12.34
C GLN A 37 -1.01 6.19 10.87
N ILE A 38 -0.79 7.38 10.28
CA ILE A 38 -0.43 7.47 8.87
C ILE A 38 1.00 6.98 8.63
N LEU A 39 1.91 7.22 9.57
CA LEU A 39 3.29 6.74 9.48
C LEU A 39 3.31 5.20 9.47
N ARG A 40 2.56 4.58 10.38
CA ARG A 40 2.47 3.13 10.47
C ARG A 40 1.92 2.53 9.17
N SER A 41 0.75 2.98 8.71
CA SER A 41 0.12 2.41 7.51
C SER A 41 0.91 2.73 6.25
N GLY A 42 1.37 3.95 6.11
CA GLY A 42 2.07 4.39 4.91
C GLY A 42 3.44 3.75 4.72
N THR A 43 4.20 3.52 5.80
CA THR A 43 5.48 2.81 5.71
C THR A 43 5.29 1.32 5.52
N ALA A 44 4.17 0.76 6.01
CA ALA A 44 3.83 -0.64 5.81
C ALA A 44 3.59 -0.98 4.32
N VAL A 45 3.19 0.00 3.51
CA VAL A 45 3.02 -0.20 2.07
C VAL A 45 4.33 -0.63 1.42
N GLY A 46 5.39 0.15 1.62
CA GLY A 46 6.72 -0.18 1.08
C GLY A 46 7.29 -1.46 1.68
N ALA A 47 7.15 -1.63 2.99
CA ALA A 47 7.69 -2.81 3.69
C ALA A 47 7.02 -4.11 3.23
N ASN A 48 5.72 -4.12 3.06
CA ASN A 48 4.98 -5.32 2.65
C ASN A 48 5.17 -5.63 1.16
N TYR A 49 5.29 -4.61 0.32
CA TYR A 49 5.60 -4.87 -1.09
C TYR A 49 7.00 -5.46 -1.24
N ARG A 50 7.99 -4.94 -0.51
CA ARG A 50 9.33 -5.54 -0.48
C ARG A 50 9.27 -6.99 0.00
N ALA A 51 8.51 -7.27 1.05
CA ALA A 51 8.33 -8.64 1.56
C ALA A 51 7.71 -9.56 0.51
N ALA A 52 6.73 -9.05 -0.27
CA ALA A 52 6.15 -9.80 -1.37
C ALA A 52 7.20 -10.17 -2.42
N CYS A 53 8.09 -9.23 -2.77
CA CYS A 53 9.12 -9.45 -3.79
C CYS A 53 10.11 -10.54 -3.42
N ILE A 54 10.33 -10.80 -2.13
CA ILE A 54 11.26 -11.84 -1.64
C ILE A 54 10.53 -13.07 -1.08
N ALA A 55 9.23 -13.17 -1.32
CA ALA A 55 8.42 -14.28 -0.83
C ALA A 55 8.87 -15.61 -1.45
N LYS A 56 8.84 -16.68 -0.67
CA LYS A 56 9.36 -17.99 -1.04
C LYS A 56 8.33 -18.88 -1.74
N SER A 57 7.07 -18.46 -1.78
CA SER A 57 6.00 -19.22 -2.43
C SER A 57 4.97 -18.28 -3.04
N ALA A 58 4.18 -18.79 -3.98
CA ALA A 58 3.08 -18.03 -4.58
C ALA A 58 2.05 -17.61 -3.53
N LYS A 59 1.77 -18.50 -2.58
CA LYS A 59 0.82 -18.24 -1.48
C LYS A 59 1.34 -17.10 -0.58
N ASP A 60 2.62 -17.14 -0.21
CA ASP A 60 3.22 -16.10 0.63
C ASP A 60 3.26 -14.76 -0.10
N PHE A 61 3.62 -14.76 -1.39
CA PHE A 61 3.57 -13.58 -2.24
C PHE A 61 2.17 -12.95 -2.23
N LEU A 62 1.14 -13.76 -2.44
CA LEU A 62 -0.24 -13.30 -2.46
C LEU A 62 -0.65 -12.73 -1.09
N ASN A 63 -0.27 -13.39 0.00
CA ASN A 63 -0.58 -12.91 1.35
C ASN A 63 0.07 -11.55 1.61
N LYS A 64 1.33 -11.36 1.20
CA LYS A 64 2.03 -10.08 1.38
C LYS A 64 1.41 -8.97 0.52
N LEU A 65 0.97 -9.30 -0.70
CA LEU A 65 0.24 -8.34 -1.54
C LEU A 65 -1.06 -7.88 -0.90
N LYS A 66 -1.81 -8.80 -0.28
CA LYS A 66 -3.07 -8.46 0.39
C LYS A 66 -2.84 -7.52 1.57
N ILE A 67 -1.82 -7.77 2.38
CA ILE A 67 -1.46 -6.88 3.49
C ILE A 67 -1.07 -5.51 2.94
N CYS A 68 -0.27 -5.47 1.88
CA CYS A 68 0.14 -4.23 1.23
C CYS A 68 -1.08 -3.42 0.75
N GLU A 69 -2.05 -4.08 0.11
CA GLU A 69 -3.30 -3.46 -0.35
C GLU A 69 -4.08 -2.87 0.82
N GLU A 70 -4.25 -3.62 1.90
CA GLU A 70 -4.96 -3.18 3.10
C GLU A 70 -4.30 -1.94 3.70
N GLU A 71 -2.98 -1.93 3.79
CA GLU A 71 -2.23 -0.79 4.34
C GLU A 71 -2.31 0.43 3.43
N ALA A 72 -2.29 0.24 2.11
CA ALA A 72 -2.46 1.34 1.15
C ALA A 72 -3.85 1.95 1.27
N ASP A 73 -4.88 1.11 1.37
CA ASP A 73 -6.26 1.57 1.55
C ASP A 73 -6.45 2.30 2.89
N GLU A 74 -5.87 1.78 3.98
CA GLU A 74 -5.90 2.47 5.27
C GLU A 74 -5.22 3.84 5.19
N THR A 75 -4.15 3.95 4.42
CA THR A 75 -3.46 5.23 4.22
C THR A 75 -4.34 6.22 3.46
N VAL A 76 -5.11 5.75 2.47
CA VAL A 76 -6.13 6.58 1.79
C VAL A 76 -7.12 7.13 2.81
N PHE A 77 -7.60 6.29 3.72
CA PHE A 77 -8.53 6.70 4.77
C PHE A 77 -7.93 7.81 5.64
N TRP A 78 -6.70 7.65 6.12
CA TRP A 78 -6.06 8.67 6.96
C TRP A 78 -5.84 9.98 6.21
N LEU A 79 -5.45 9.92 4.93
CA LEU A 79 -5.28 11.11 4.11
C LEU A 79 -6.61 11.84 3.90
N ASP A 80 -7.68 11.10 3.63
CA ASP A 80 -9.02 11.67 3.53
C ASP A 80 -9.45 12.34 4.84
N MET A 81 -9.17 11.73 5.98
CA MET A 81 -9.48 12.32 7.29
C MET A 81 -8.71 13.62 7.53
N LEU A 82 -7.46 13.68 7.13
CA LEU A 82 -6.67 14.92 7.23
C LEU A 82 -7.23 16.03 6.35
N ILE A 83 -7.64 15.68 5.13
CA ILE A 83 -8.22 16.65 4.19
C ILE A 83 -9.57 17.16 4.72
N GLU A 84 -10.48 16.24 5.06
CA GLU A 84 -11.85 16.57 5.43
C GLU A 84 -11.94 17.30 6.77
N SER A 85 -11.04 16.97 7.72
CA SER A 85 -10.99 17.66 9.03
C SER A 85 -10.34 19.03 8.95
N GLY A 86 -9.64 19.34 7.86
CA GLY A 86 -8.87 20.59 7.73
C GLY A 86 -7.65 20.66 8.62
N THR A 87 -7.21 19.53 9.18
CA THR A 87 -6.03 19.45 10.06
C THR A 87 -4.77 19.89 9.32
N ILE A 88 -4.65 19.49 8.05
CA ILE A 88 -3.59 19.90 7.14
C ILE A 88 -4.27 20.50 5.90
N ARG A 89 -3.67 21.52 5.31
CA ARG A 89 -4.22 22.13 4.10
C ARG A 89 -4.32 21.08 2.98
N ALA A 90 -5.53 20.98 2.41
CA ALA A 90 -5.85 19.97 1.40
C ALA A 90 -4.91 19.99 0.20
N GLU A 91 -4.48 21.20 -0.23
CA GLU A 91 -3.59 21.40 -1.38
C GLU A 91 -2.26 20.67 -1.21
N LEU A 92 -1.82 20.46 0.02
CA LEU A 92 -0.57 19.77 0.32
C LEU A 92 -0.72 18.25 0.28
N LEU A 93 -1.95 17.76 0.29
CA LEU A 93 -2.26 16.33 0.46
C LEU A 93 -2.82 15.66 -0.78
N TYR A 94 -3.40 16.40 -1.72
CA TYR A 94 -4.10 15.83 -2.87
C TYR A 94 -3.24 14.89 -3.71
N ASN A 95 -2.01 15.28 -4.04
CA ASN A 95 -1.11 14.45 -4.84
C ASN A 95 -0.74 13.15 -4.14
N LEU A 96 -0.49 13.22 -2.84
CA LEU A 96 -0.16 12.05 -2.03
C LEU A 96 -1.37 11.12 -1.88
N ARG A 97 -2.55 11.70 -1.70
CA ARG A 97 -3.82 10.95 -1.65
C ARG A 97 -4.09 10.23 -2.97
N ASP A 98 -3.86 10.90 -4.09
CA ASP A 98 -4.01 10.30 -5.42
C ASP A 98 -3.04 9.14 -5.61
N GLU A 99 -1.79 9.30 -5.18
CA GLU A 99 -0.80 8.23 -5.25
C GLU A 99 -1.22 7.01 -4.41
N ALA A 100 -1.70 7.24 -3.20
CA ALA A 100 -2.19 6.16 -2.34
C ALA A 100 -3.35 5.41 -3.00
N SER A 101 -4.27 6.14 -3.62
CA SER A 101 -5.42 5.56 -4.31
C SER A 101 -4.99 4.75 -5.54
N GLN A 102 -4.04 5.27 -6.32
CA GLN A 102 -3.51 4.55 -7.48
C GLN A 102 -2.77 3.28 -7.07
N LEU A 103 -1.96 3.34 -6.02
CA LEU A 103 -1.26 2.16 -5.50
C LEU A 103 -2.24 1.10 -5.03
N THR A 104 -3.30 1.50 -4.33
CA THR A 104 -4.35 0.58 -3.89
C THR A 104 -4.97 -0.14 -5.11
N ALA A 105 -5.31 0.60 -6.16
CA ALA A 105 -5.89 0.03 -7.37
C ALA A 105 -4.93 -0.93 -8.08
N ILE A 106 -3.65 -0.58 -8.18
CA ILE A 106 -2.63 -1.42 -8.79
C ILE A 106 -2.46 -2.72 -8.00
N LEU A 107 -2.42 -2.63 -6.68
CA LEU A 107 -2.29 -3.80 -5.80
C LEU A 107 -3.52 -4.72 -5.91
N THR A 108 -4.72 -4.14 -5.94
CA THR A 108 -5.96 -4.89 -6.15
C THR A 108 -5.92 -5.67 -7.46
N ALA A 109 -5.49 -5.03 -8.56
CA ALA A 109 -5.35 -5.67 -9.85
C ALA A 109 -4.29 -6.77 -9.84
N SER A 110 -3.15 -6.54 -9.17
CA SER A 110 -2.07 -7.52 -9.03
C SER A 110 -2.52 -8.76 -8.28
N ILE A 111 -3.29 -8.59 -7.22
CA ILE A 111 -3.87 -9.70 -6.44
C ILE A 111 -4.80 -10.54 -7.31
N LYS A 112 -5.68 -9.88 -8.06
CA LYS A 112 -6.62 -10.57 -8.95
C LYS A 112 -5.88 -11.38 -10.00
N THR A 113 -4.87 -10.81 -10.64
CA THR A 113 -4.03 -11.48 -11.63
C THR A 113 -3.34 -12.70 -11.03
N LYS A 114 -2.75 -12.55 -9.84
CA LYS A 114 -2.04 -13.65 -9.17
C LYS A 114 -2.99 -14.79 -8.81
N LYS A 115 -4.17 -14.48 -8.30
CA LYS A 115 -5.21 -15.48 -7.99
C LYS A 115 -5.61 -16.27 -9.24
N LEU A 116 -5.81 -15.59 -10.37
CA LEU A 116 -6.15 -16.24 -11.64
C LEU A 116 -5.03 -17.17 -12.10
N HIS A 117 -3.76 -16.75 -12.00
CA HIS A 117 -2.62 -17.58 -12.37
C HIS A 117 -2.53 -18.83 -11.49
N MET A 118 -2.73 -18.69 -10.18
CA MET A 118 -2.71 -19.80 -9.25
C MET A 118 -3.83 -20.79 -9.54
N GLN A 119 -5.04 -20.29 -9.82
CA GLN A 119 -6.20 -21.09 -10.15
C GLN A 119 -6.01 -21.87 -11.45
N LYS A 120 -5.46 -21.23 -12.50
CA LYS A 120 -5.14 -21.89 -13.78
C LYS A 120 -4.11 -23.00 -13.60
N LYS A 121 -3.08 -22.75 -12.78
CA LYS A 121 -2.03 -23.73 -12.50
C LYS A 121 -2.60 -24.95 -11.78
N ASP A 122 -3.47 -24.75 -10.80
CA ASP A 122 -4.13 -25.82 -10.06
C ASP A 122 -5.02 -26.66 -10.98
N ASN A 123 -5.83 -26.01 -11.82
CA ASN A 123 -6.69 -26.68 -12.79
C ASN A 123 -5.88 -27.50 -13.80
N PHE A 124 -4.74 -26.97 -14.25
CA PHE A 124 -3.85 -27.68 -15.16
C PHE A 124 -3.24 -28.92 -14.50
N SER A 125 -2.83 -28.81 -13.24
CA SER A 125 -2.26 -29.93 -12.46
C SER A 125 -3.30 -31.04 -12.24
N GLU A 126 -4.54 -30.70 -11.94
CA GLU A 126 -5.65 -31.64 -11.80
C GLU A 126 -5.89 -32.42 -13.10
N LYS A 127 -5.92 -31.72 -14.25
CA LYS A 127 -6.09 -32.34 -15.56
C LYS A 127 -4.93 -33.26 -15.92
N ALA A 128 -3.71 -32.88 -15.56
CA ALA A 128 -2.53 -33.67 -15.82
C ALA A 128 -2.47 -34.96 -14.95
N SER A 129 -3.13 -34.96 -13.79
CA SER A 129 -3.19 -36.09 -12.89
C SER A 129 -4.20 -37.16 -13.30
N HIS A 130 -5.08 -36.83 -14.23
CA HIS A 130 -6.08 -37.75 -14.77
C HIS A 130 -5.68 -38.25 -16.15
#